data_20fddeb0aa1d5143e0cbf7eceada2ca4
#
_entry.id   20fddeb0aa1d5143e0cbf7eceada2ca4
#
_cell.length_a   1.000
_cell.length_b   1.000
_cell.length_c   1.000
_cell.angle_alpha   90.00
_cell.angle_beta   90.00
_cell.angle_gamma   90.00
#
_symmetry.space_group_name_H-M   'P 1'
#
loop_
_entity.id
_entity.type
_entity.pdbx_description
1 polymer ?
#
loop_
_entity_poly.entity_id
_entity_poly.type
_entity_poly.pdbx_seq_one_letter_code
_entity_poly.pdbx_strand_id
1 'polypeptide(L)'
;MSYAVLSCHTHILLSTPSGHEFLINLIDSPGHVDFSSEVTAALRVTDGALVVVDCVEGVCVQTETILRQTLGERIKPIVIINKVDRALLELQVSKEDLYQTFCRTIEP
;
A
#
# COMPACT_ATOMS: atom_id res chain seq x y z
N MET A 1 -1.70 3.61 27.17
CA MET A 1 -1.71 4.48 26.00
C MET A 1 -0.48 4.15 25.15
N SER A 2 -0.64 3.35 24.13
CA SER A 2 0.44 3.08 23.18
C SER A 2 0.44 4.20 22.14
N TYR A 3 1.41 5.05 22.20
CA TYR A 3 1.66 6.01 21.15
C TYR A 3 2.33 5.27 20.01
N ALA A 4 1.60 4.94 18.97
CA ALA A 4 2.22 4.56 17.71
C ALA A 4 2.83 5.83 17.13
N VAL A 5 4.13 5.92 17.22
CA VAL A 5 4.88 6.99 16.58
C VAL A 5 4.89 6.71 15.10
N LEU A 6 4.24 7.57 14.32
CA LEU A 6 4.47 7.62 12.87
C LEU A 6 5.95 7.94 12.65
N SER A 7 6.71 6.91 12.39
CA SER A 7 8.14 7.06 12.17
C SER A 7 8.41 7.15 10.68
N CYS A 8 8.67 8.36 10.19
CA CYS A 8 9.32 8.53 8.91
C CYS A 8 10.82 8.26 9.09
N HIS A 9 11.26 7.07 8.72
CA HIS A 9 12.65 6.67 8.95
C HIS A 9 13.44 6.43 7.67
N THR A 10 12.81 6.51 6.51
CA THR A 10 13.48 6.19 5.25
C THR A 10 13.35 7.34 4.27
N HIS A 11 14.51 7.86 3.88
CA HIS A 11 14.62 8.84 2.82
C HIS A 11 15.26 8.19 1.61
N ILE A 12 14.61 8.29 0.47
CA ILE A 12 15.10 7.74 -0.80
C ILE A 12 15.38 8.91 -1.73
N LEU A 13 16.63 9.01 -2.17
CA LEU A 13 17.01 9.96 -3.23
C LEU A 13 16.82 9.30 -4.58
N LEU A 14 15.95 9.85 -5.39
CA LEU A 14 15.67 9.39 -6.75
C LEU A 14 16.19 10.42 -7.75
N SER A 15 17.09 9.98 -8.64
CA SER A 15 17.55 10.79 -9.75
C SER A 15 16.95 10.27 -11.05
N THR A 16 16.35 11.17 -11.84
CA THR A 16 15.82 10.83 -13.15
C THR A 16 16.90 10.93 -14.24
N PRO A 17 16.75 10.24 -15.38
CA PRO A 17 17.68 10.36 -16.50
C PRO A 17 17.83 11.79 -17.03
N SER A 18 16.83 12.64 -16.79
CA SER A 18 16.85 14.07 -17.16
C SER A 18 17.60 14.96 -16.17
N GLY A 19 18.20 14.37 -15.12
CA GLY A 19 19.00 15.10 -14.14
C GLY A 19 18.21 15.74 -13.00
N HIS A 20 16.91 15.48 -12.90
CA HIS A 20 16.11 15.93 -11.74
C HIS A 20 16.29 14.99 -10.55
N GLU A 21 16.44 15.57 -9.37
CA GLU A 21 16.57 14.84 -8.11
C GLU A 21 15.34 15.05 -7.26
N PHE A 22 14.84 13.95 -6.68
CA PHE A 22 13.69 13.94 -5.79
C PHE A 22 14.06 13.25 -4.49
N LEU A 23 13.66 13.83 -3.37
CA LEU A 23 13.73 13.19 -2.07
C LEU A 23 12.37 12.63 -1.73
N ILE A 24 12.30 11.30 -1.62
CA ILE A 24 11.08 10.58 -1.24
C ILE A 24 11.17 10.24 0.24
N ASN A 25 10.21 10.73 1.01
CA ASN A 25 10.07 10.40 2.41
C ASN A 25 9.03 9.29 2.55
N LEU A 26 9.46 8.12 2.97
CA LEU A 26 8.57 6.99 3.19
C LEU A 26 8.03 7.03 4.62
N ILE A 27 6.70 7.10 4.74
CA ILE A 27 6.00 7.03 6.01
C ILE A 27 5.33 5.66 6.10
N ASP A 28 5.79 4.84 7.04
CA ASP A 28 5.16 3.56 7.33
C ASP A 28 4.02 3.77 8.34
N SER A 29 2.85 3.24 8.02
CA SER A 29 1.69 3.28 8.89
C SER A 29 1.22 1.87 9.22
N PRO A 30 0.78 1.63 10.46
CA PRO A 30 0.27 0.32 10.85
C PRO A 30 -0.97 -0.06 10.03
N GLY A 31 -1.01 -1.30 9.56
CA GLY A 31 -2.12 -1.84 8.75
C GLY A 31 -3.31 -2.36 9.56
N HIS A 32 -3.30 -2.20 10.89
CA HIS A 32 -4.34 -2.74 11.76
C HIS A 32 -5.53 -1.77 11.90
N VAL A 33 -6.76 -2.33 11.98
CA VAL A 33 -8.01 -1.54 12.10
C VAL A 33 -8.00 -0.57 13.29
N ASP A 34 -7.37 -0.96 14.40
CA ASP A 34 -7.31 -0.16 15.62
C ASP A 34 -6.49 1.13 15.47
N PHE A 35 -5.74 1.28 14.37
CA PHE A 35 -4.88 2.42 14.08
C PHE A 35 -5.42 3.33 12.97
N SER A 36 -6.73 3.31 12.72
CA SER A 36 -7.35 4.10 11.65
C SER A 36 -7.12 5.62 11.78
N SER A 37 -7.09 6.14 13.02
CA SER A 37 -6.81 7.56 13.28
C SER A 37 -5.39 7.96 12.91
N GLU A 38 -4.43 7.07 13.12
CA GLU A 38 -3.02 7.28 12.78
C GLU A 38 -2.80 7.21 11.27
N VAL A 39 -3.48 6.29 10.59
CA VAL A 39 -3.49 6.21 9.12
C VAL A 39 -4.06 7.50 8.54
N THR A 40 -5.15 8.02 9.08
CA THR A 40 -5.75 9.28 8.62
C THR A 40 -4.80 10.45 8.83
N ALA A 41 -4.13 10.53 9.96
CA ALA A 41 -3.14 11.56 10.23
C ALA A 41 -1.94 11.48 9.27
N ALA A 42 -1.47 10.27 8.96
CA ALA A 42 -0.41 10.06 7.96
C ALA A 42 -0.84 10.52 6.57
N LEU A 43 -2.05 10.17 6.15
CA LEU A 43 -2.58 10.54 4.84
C LEU A 43 -2.65 12.06 4.63
N ARG A 44 -2.89 12.84 5.68
CA ARG A 44 -2.96 14.31 5.58
C ARG A 44 -1.63 15.00 5.27
N VAL A 45 -0.52 14.32 5.51
CA VAL A 45 0.83 14.86 5.28
C VAL A 45 1.55 14.21 4.10
N THR A 46 0.88 13.33 3.36
CA THR A 46 1.46 12.60 2.22
C THR A 46 0.93 13.10 0.89
N ASP A 47 1.74 12.96 -0.15
CA ASP A 47 1.38 13.31 -1.53
C ASP A 47 0.84 12.12 -2.32
N GLY A 48 1.18 10.90 -1.90
CA GLY A 48 0.75 9.66 -2.51
C GLY A 48 0.68 8.53 -1.48
N ALA A 49 -0.06 7.49 -1.76
CA ALA A 49 -0.19 6.33 -0.89
C ALA A 49 0.09 5.03 -1.63
N LEU A 50 0.94 4.19 -1.05
CA LEU A 50 1.16 2.82 -1.50
C LEU A 50 0.20 1.91 -0.74
N VAL A 51 -0.76 1.34 -1.44
CA VAL A 51 -1.71 0.37 -0.89
C VAL A 51 -1.18 -1.03 -1.16
N VAL A 52 -0.68 -1.68 -0.13
CA VAL A 52 -0.08 -3.01 -0.25
C VAL A 52 -1.16 -4.06 0.00
N VAL A 53 -1.38 -4.91 -1.00
CA VAL A 53 -2.39 -5.99 -0.97
C VAL A 53 -1.69 -7.33 -0.98
N ASP A 54 -2.10 -8.24 -0.09
CA ASP A 54 -1.64 -9.61 -0.09
C ASP A 54 -2.22 -10.37 -1.28
N CYS A 55 -1.36 -11.01 -2.08
CA CYS A 55 -1.78 -11.78 -3.25
C CYS A 55 -2.74 -12.93 -2.91
N VAL A 56 -2.58 -13.53 -1.72
CA VAL A 56 -3.37 -14.68 -1.28
C VAL A 56 -4.71 -14.26 -0.69
N GLU A 57 -4.68 -13.27 0.20
CA GLU A 57 -5.88 -12.78 0.89
C GLU A 57 -6.73 -11.85 0.02
N GLY A 58 -6.10 -11.18 -0.93
CA GLY A 58 -6.77 -10.21 -1.79
C GLY A 58 -7.18 -8.93 -1.07
N VAL A 59 -8.19 -8.26 -1.62
CA VAL A 59 -8.73 -7.04 -1.02
C VAL A 59 -9.63 -7.40 0.15
N CYS A 60 -9.20 -7.03 1.35
CA CYS A 60 -9.99 -7.20 2.57
C CYS A 60 -10.70 -5.89 2.97
N VAL A 61 -11.59 -5.99 3.95
CA VAL A 61 -12.36 -4.83 4.46
C VAL A 61 -11.44 -3.70 4.92
N GLN A 62 -10.31 -4.01 5.53
CA GLN A 62 -9.33 -3.02 5.96
C GLN A 62 -8.69 -2.28 4.79
N THR A 63 -8.32 -2.99 3.74
CA THR A 63 -7.78 -2.42 2.50
C THR A 63 -8.78 -1.46 1.86
N GLU A 64 -10.04 -1.87 1.79
CA GLU A 64 -11.11 -1.04 1.25
C GLU A 64 -11.33 0.22 2.08
N THR A 65 -11.31 0.10 3.39
CA THR A 65 -11.45 1.24 4.31
C THR A 65 -10.31 2.25 4.11
N ILE A 66 -9.08 1.78 4.05
CA ILE A 66 -7.90 2.63 3.82
C ILE A 66 -7.98 3.30 2.45
N LEU A 67 -8.39 2.57 1.42
CA LEU A 67 -8.55 3.11 0.08
C LEU A 67 -9.61 4.23 0.05
N ARG A 68 -10.73 4.03 0.72
CA ARG A 68 -11.78 5.07 0.84
C ARG A 68 -11.26 6.32 1.56
N GLN A 69 -10.51 6.15 2.63
CA GLN A 69 -9.89 7.27 3.36
C GLN A 69 -8.88 8.00 2.47
N THR A 70 -8.05 7.27 1.74
CA THR A 70 -7.06 7.83 0.80
C THR A 70 -7.74 8.70 -0.26
N LEU A 71 -8.80 8.19 -0.86
CA LEU A 71 -9.59 8.93 -1.85
C LEU A 71 -10.31 10.13 -1.22
N GLY A 72 -10.82 9.99 0.00
CA GLY A 72 -11.45 11.09 0.74
C GLY A 72 -10.51 12.25 1.02
N GLU A 73 -9.25 11.97 1.30
CA GLU A 73 -8.19 12.98 1.49
C GLU A 73 -7.58 13.45 0.14
N ARG A 74 -8.12 13.01 -0.99
CA ARG A 74 -7.68 13.35 -2.35
C ARG A 74 -6.23 12.96 -2.66
N ILE A 75 -5.77 11.89 -2.08
CA ILE A 75 -4.43 11.34 -2.30
C ILE A 75 -4.50 10.28 -3.39
N LYS A 76 -3.51 10.25 -4.27
CA LYS A 76 -3.44 9.25 -5.34
C LYS A 76 -2.94 7.92 -4.80
N PRO A 77 -3.74 6.84 -4.85
CA PRO A 77 -3.30 5.52 -4.45
C PRO A 77 -2.54 4.83 -5.59
N ILE A 78 -1.53 4.06 -5.22
CA ILE A 78 -0.84 3.10 -6.08
C ILE A 78 -0.97 1.74 -5.40
N VAL A 79 -1.44 0.73 -6.12
CA VAL A 79 -1.61 -0.62 -5.58
C VAL A 79 -0.36 -1.43 -5.83
N ILE A 80 0.13 -2.09 -4.80
CA ILE A 80 1.23 -3.05 -4.87
C ILE A 80 0.71 -4.40 -4.39
N ILE A 81 0.88 -5.42 -5.23
CA ILE A 81 0.52 -6.79 -4.88
C ILE A 81 1.76 -7.47 -4.30
N ASN A 82 1.65 -7.88 -3.04
CA ASN A 82 2.73 -8.47 -2.27
C ASN A 82 2.53 -9.98 -2.09
N LYS A 83 3.58 -10.68 -1.71
CA LYS A 83 3.58 -12.12 -1.41
C LYS A 83 3.20 -13.00 -2.59
N VAL A 84 3.54 -12.59 -3.80
CA VAL A 84 3.30 -13.37 -5.03
C VAL A 84 4.02 -14.72 -5.00
N ASP A 85 5.17 -14.78 -4.36
CA ASP A 85 5.94 -16.00 -4.12
C ASP A 85 5.12 -17.06 -3.35
N ARG A 86 4.33 -16.67 -2.37
CA ARG A 86 3.45 -17.58 -1.63
C ARG A 86 2.38 -18.21 -2.53
N ALA A 87 1.79 -17.43 -3.42
CA ALA A 87 0.81 -17.95 -4.36
C ALA A 87 1.42 -18.98 -5.31
N LEU A 88 2.64 -18.75 -5.77
CA LEU A 88 3.33 -19.64 -6.71
C LEU A 88 3.93 -20.87 -6.03
N LEU A 89 4.58 -20.71 -4.90
CA LEU A 89 5.35 -21.76 -4.23
C LEU A 89 4.52 -22.59 -3.25
N GLU A 90 3.67 -21.95 -2.44
CA GLU A 90 2.88 -22.63 -1.41
C GLU A 90 1.54 -23.14 -1.95
N LEU A 91 0.81 -22.30 -2.68
CA LEU A 91 -0.51 -22.65 -3.20
C LEU A 91 -0.46 -23.25 -4.60
N GLN A 92 0.68 -23.21 -5.27
CA GLN A 92 0.89 -23.74 -6.63
C GLN A 92 -0.17 -23.27 -7.63
N VAL A 93 -0.55 -22.01 -7.52
CA VAL A 93 -1.54 -21.38 -8.40
C VAL A 93 -0.98 -21.29 -9.82
N SER A 94 -1.81 -21.57 -10.82
CA SER A 94 -1.41 -21.42 -12.21
C SER A 94 -1.17 -19.95 -12.58
N LYS A 95 -0.40 -19.71 -13.64
CA LYS A 95 -0.13 -18.34 -14.13
C LYS A 95 -1.42 -17.61 -14.50
N GLU A 96 -2.38 -18.33 -15.08
CA GLU A 96 -3.67 -17.77 -15.47
C GLU A 96 -4.51 -17.40 -14.24
N ASP A 97 -4.57 -18.25 -13.23
CA ASP A 97 -5.30 -17.98 -11.99
C ASP A 97 -4.70 -16.80 -11.24
N LEU A 98 -3.37 -16.67 -11.25
CA LEU A 98 -2.66 -15.54 -10.66
C LEU A 98 -3.01 -14.24 -11.39
N TYR A 99 -3.02 -14.25 -12.71
CA TYR A 99 -3.43 -13.12 -13.53
C TYR A 99 -4.88 -12.71 -13.23
N GLN A 100 -5.80 -13.67 -13.16
CA GLN A 100 -7.19 -13.42 -12.80
C GLN A 100 -7.34 -12.81 -11.39
N THR A 101 -6.51 -13.24 -10.45
CA THR A 101 -6.46 -12.67 -9.10
C THR A 101 -6.03 -11.20 -9.14
N PHE A 102 -5.03 -10.86 -9.95
CA PHE A 102 -4.61 -9.48 -10.13
C PHE A 102 -5.70 -8.61 -10.75
N CYS A 103 -6.36 -9.12 -11.78
CA CYS A 103 -7.49 -8.42 -12.42
C CYS A 103 -8.60 -8.13 -11.41
N ARG A 104 -9.00 -9.10 -10.60
CA ARG A 104 -10.02 -8.92 -9.56
C ARG A 104 -9.62 -7.94 -8.47
N THR A 105 -8.33 -7.82 -8.21
CA THR A 105 -7.81 -6.85 -7.22
C THR A 105 -7.93 -5.41 -7.73
N ILE A 106 -7.74 -5.21 -9.03
CA ILE A 106 -7.73 -3.89 -9.67
C ILE A 106 -9.15 -3.46 -10.09
N GLU A 107 -9.96 -4.40 -10.51
CA GLU A 107 -11.35 -4.18 -10.95
C GLU A 107 -12.32 -4.84 -9.94
N PRO A 108 -12.69 -4.15 -8.87
CA PRO A 108 -13.63 -4.68 -7.90
C PRO A 108 -15.07 -4.75 -8.42
#